data_a59a764cd6fc9ef6d99e1788367d0c33
#
_entry.id   a59a764cd6fc9ef6d99e1788367d0c33
#
_cell.length_a   1.000
_cell.length_b   1.000
_cell.length_c   1.000
_cell.angle_alpha   90.00
_cell.angle_beta   90.00
_cell.angle_gamma   90.00
#
_symmetry.space_group_name_H-M   'P 1'
#
loop_
_entity.id
_entity.type
_entity.pdbx_description
1 polymer ?
#
loop_
_entity_poly.entity_id
_entity_poly.type
_entity_poly.pdbx_seq_one_letter_code
_entity_poly.pdbx_strand_id
1 'polypeptide(L)'
;IGACDIINVKPSRVAGWTEARRIHDRCWAAGMPLWVGGMLETGVGRAAQLALASLPGFTLPGDISATARYYERDITAPFFLNREDSTITVPSGVGLGVEIDHDYLNAVTLRRKSF
;
A
#
# COMPACT_ATOMS: atom_id res chain seq x y z
N ILE A 1 -13.60 -15.27 -19.53
CA ILE A 1 -13.55 -16.75 -19.33
C ILE A 1 -14.02 -17.20 -17.94
N GLY A 2 -14.46 -16.29 -17.06
CA GLY A 2 -14.95 -16.63 -15.72
C GLY A 2 -13.91 -17.34 -14.84
N ALA A 3 -12.65 -16.91 -14.89
CA ALA A 3 -11.56 -17.57 -14.16
C ALA A 3 -11.54 -17.21 -12.66
N CYS A 4 -12.11 -16.07 -12.28
CA CYS A 4 -12.23 -15.62 -10.88
C CYS A 4 -13.34 -14.57 -10.74
N ASP A 5 -13.80 -14.40 -9.51
CA ASP A 5 -14.88 -13.45 -9.15
C ASP A 5 -14.34 -12.24 -8.37
N ILE A 6 -13.14 -12.34 -7.80
CA ILE A 6 -12.50 -11.31 -6.98
C ILE A 6 -11.00 -11.29 -7.30
N ILE A 7 -10.40 -10.09 -7.34
CA ILE A 7 -8.95 -9.94 -7.50
C ILE A 7 -8.33 -9.25 -6.30
N ASN A 8 -7.28 -9.89 -5.75
CA ASN A 8 -6.34 -9.26 -4.82
C ASN A 8 -5.19 -8.65 -5.62
N VAL A 9 -4.99 -7.35 -5.49
CA VAL A 9 -3.90 -6.63 -6.17
C VAL A 9 -2.79 -6.34 -5.17
N LYS A 10 -1.60 -6.89 -5.44
CA LYS A 10 -0.37 -6.57 -4.72
C LYS A 10 0.61 -5.91 -5.71
N PRO A 11 0.86 -4.59 -5.62
CA PRO A 11 1.70 -3.88 -6.60
C PRO A 11 3.07 -4.52 -6.82
N SER A 12 3.70 -5.04 -5.76
CA SER A 12 4.98 -5.75 -5.83
C SER A 12 4.93 -7.06 -6.64
N ARG A 13 3.75 -7.64 -6.84
CA ARG A 13 3.53 -8.89 -7.59
C ARG A 13 3.15 -8.65 -9.05
N VAL A 14 2.75 -7.43 -9.40
CA VAL A 14 2.24 -7.08 -10.73
C VAL A 14 3.10 -6.02 -11.43
N ALA A 15 4.39 -6.02 -11.19
CA ALA A 15 5.37 -5.09 -11.77
C ALA A 15 5.14 -3.60 -11.40
N GLY A 16 4.51 -3.31 -10.26
CA GLY A 16 4.43 -1.97 -9.70
C GLY A 16 3.09 -1.27 -9.87
N TRP A 17 3.11 0.05 -9.59
CA TRP A 17 1.91 0.87 -9.43
C TRP A 17 1.14 1.11 -10.73
N THR A 18 1.85 1.28 -11.84
CA THR A 18 1.23 1.49 -13.16
C THR A 18 0.38 0.29 -13.56
N GLU A 19 0.91 -0.91 -13.36
CA GLU A 19 0.18 -2.13 -13.72
C GLU A 19 -0.93 -2.43 -12.72
N ALA A 20 -0.71 -2.19 -11.42
CA ALA A 20 -1.75 -2.28 -10.41
C ALA A 20 -2.95 -1.36 -10.74
N ARG A 21 -2.69 -0.12 -11.21
CA ARG A 21 -3.72 0.80 -11.66
C ARG A 21 -4.45 0.30 -12.91
N ARG A 22 -3.74 -0.26 -13.89
CA ARG A 22 -4.36 -0.85 -15.09
C ARG A 22 -5.27 -2.03 -14.75
N ILE A 23 -4.86 -2.88 -13.80
CA ILE A 23 -5.69 -3.98 -13.31
C ILE A 23 -6.95 -3.42 -12.66
N HIS A 24 -6.81 -2.42 -11.77
CA HIS A 24 -7.95 -1.73 -11.17
C HIS A 24 -8.93 -1.22 -12.23
N ASP A 25 -8.46 -0.44 -13.21
CA ASP A 25 -9.31 0.19 -14.22
C ASP A 25 -10.07 -0.84 -15.06
N ARG A 26 -9.42 -1.96 -15.41
CA ARG A 26 -10.06 -3.07 -16.15
C ARG A 26 -11.12 -3.79 -15.32
N CYS A 27 -10.81 -4.10 -14.07
CA CYS A 27 -11.75 -4.78 -13.17
C CYS A 27 -12.94 -3.86 -12.83
N TRP A 28 -12.67 -2.60 -12.56
CA TRP A 28 -13.70 -1.58 -12.35
C TRP A 28 -14.67 -1.50 -13.54
N ALA A 29 -14.15 -1.42 -14.76
CA ALA A 29 -14.96 -1.40 -15.98
C ALA A 29 -15.77 -2.69 -16.19
N ALA A 30 -15.30 -3.81 -15.68
CA ALA A 30 -15.97 -5.11 -15.75
C ALA A 30 -16.91 -5.40 -14.56
N GLY A 31 -17.03 -4.47 -13.59
CA GLY A 31 -17.81 -4.69 -12.37
C GLY A 31 -17.24 -5.77 -11.45
N MET A 32 -15.95 -6.09 -11.58
CA MET A 32 -15.27 -7.12 -10.78
C MET A 32 -14.75 -6.52 -9.48
N PRO A 33 -15.13 -7.03 -8.30
CA PRO A 33 -14.66 -6.57 -7.01
C PRO A 33 -13.15 -6.77 -6.83
N LEU A 34 -12.51 -5.79 -6.18
CA LEU A 34 -11.07 -5.79 -5.91
C LEU A 34 -10.78 -5.43 -4.45
N TRP A 35 -9.58 -5.82 -4.01
CA TRP A 35 -8.97 -5.32 -2.80
C TRP A 35 -7.44 -5.22 -2.93
N VAL A 36 -6.82 -4.33 -2.16
CA VAL A 36 -5.37 -4.16 -2.14
C VAL A 36 -4.77 -5.06 -1.07
N GLY A 37 -3.88 -5.94 -1.48
CA GLY A 37 -3.14 -6.80 -0.59
C GLY A 37 -1.85 -6.16 -0.09
N GLY A 38 -1.65 -6.15 1.24
CA GLY A 38 -0.41 -5.75 1.89
C GLY A 38 0.68 -6.80 1.80
N MET A 39 1.92 -6.33 1.98
CA MET A 39 3.13 -7.14 2.19
C MET A 39 3.88 -6.56 3.40
N LEU A 40 5.17 -6.82 3.54
CA LEU A 40 6.03 -6.28 4.60
C LEU A 40 6.58 -4.88 4.24
N GLU A 41 5.71 -3.98 3.77
CA GLU A 41 6.13 -2.63 3.37
C GLU A 41 6.54 -1.78 4.56
N THR A 42 7.55 -0.93 4.33
CA THR A 42 7.80 0.25 5.17
C THR A 42 6.71 1.30 4.96
N GLY A 43 6.73 2.36 5.74
CA GLY A 43 5.73 3.42 5.64
C GLY A 43 5.62 4.06 4.25
N VAL A 44 6.70 4.12 3.46
CA VAL A 44 6.68 4.61 2.07
C VAL A 44 5.81 3.72 1.19
N GLY A 45 6.05 2.41 1.22
CA GLY A 45 5.24 1.45 0.45
C GLY A 45 3.79 1.39 0.94
N ARG A 46 3.59 1.50 2.26
CA ARG A 46 2.25 1.52 2.87
C ARG A 46 1.45 2.76 2.46
N ALA A 47 2.07 3.94 2.44
CA ALA A 47 1.43 5.17 1.95
C ALA A 47 0.93 5.00 0.50
N ALA A 48 1.78 4.45 -0.36
CA ALA A 48 1.41 4.18 -1.74
C ALA A 48 0.29 3.13 -1.87
N GLN A 49 0.28 2.09 -1.04
CA GLN A 49 -0.82 1.11 -1.01
C GLN A 49 -2.13 1.72 -0.55
N LEU A 50 -2.11 2.58 0.47
CA LEU A 50 -3.30 3.30 0.94
C LEU A 50 -3.86 4.23 -0.14
N ALA A 51 -2.98 4.96 -0.84
CA ALA A 51 -3.38 5.78 -1.98
C ALA A 51 -4.01 4.94 -3.10
N LEU A 52 -3.46 3.77 -3.41
CA LEU A 52 -4.06 2.84 -4.37
C LEU A 52 -5.43 2.33 -3.89
N ALA A 53 -5.52 1.92 -2.62
CA ALA A 53 -6.75 1.40 -2.03
C ALA A 53 -7.87 2.43 -1.96
N SER A 54 -7.57 3.74 -2.04
CA SER A 54 -8.57 4.80 -2.09
C SER A 54 -9.25 4.98 -3.45
N LEU A 55 -8.83 4.25 -4.48
CA LEU A 55 -9.51 4.26 -5.78
C LEU A 55 -10.88 3.57 -5.70
N PRO A 56 -11.90 4.08 -6.41
CA PRO A 56 -13.29 3.65 -6.22
C PRO A 56 -13.59 2.18 -6.51
N GLY A 57 -12.75 1.51 -7.33
CA GLY A 57 -12.92 0.09 -7.65
C GLY A 57 -12.48 -0.87 -6.54
N PHE A 58 -11.70 -0.42 -5.55
CA PHE A 58 -11.32 -1.23 -4.40
C PHE A 58 -12.44 -1.21 -3.35
N THR A 59 -13.44 -2.02 -3.55
CA THR A 59 -14.68 -2.05 -2.76
C THR A 59 -14.66 -3.05 -1.60
N LEU A 60 -13.67 -3.93 -1.56
CA LEU A 60 -13.53 -4.93 -0.51
C LEU A 60 -12.44 -4.51 0.49
N PRO A 61 -12.58 -4.91 1.77
CA PRO A 61 -11.56 -4.64 2.78
C PRO A 61 -10.19 -5.22 2.37
N GLY A 62 -9.14 -4.40 2.51
CA GLY A 62 -7.75 -4.82 2.30
C GLY A 62 -7.12 -5.42 3.56
N ASP A 63 -5.90 -5.95 3.41
CA ASP A 63 -5.08 -6.42 4.53
C ASP A 63 -3.85 -5.52 4.79
N ILE A 64 -3.90 -4.26 4.36
CA ILE A 64 -2.87 -3.26 4.67
C ILE A 64 -2.82 -3.06 6.18
N SER A 65 -1.65 -3.27 6.78
CA SER A 65 -1.52 -3.26 8.24
C SER A 65 -0.97 -1.94 8.79
N ALA A 66 -1.22 -1.67 10.08
CA ALA A 66 -0.51 -0.65 10.83
C ALA A 66 1.00 -0.97 10.91
N THR A 67 1.81 0.06 11.16
CA THR A 67 3.28 -0.09 11.28
C THR A 67 3.67 -1.11 12.34
N ALA A 68 3.06 -1.05 13.51
CA ALA A 68 3.39 -1.91 14.66
C ALA A 68 3.16 -3.41 14.43
N ARG A 69 2.54 -3.83 13.32
CA ARG A 69 2.43 -5.25 12.98
C ARG A 69 3.78 -5.85 12.61
N TYR A 70 4.68 -5.07 12.00
CA TYR A 70 5.96 -5.57 11.44
C TYR A 70 7.18 -4.84 11.97
N TYR A 71 7.04 -3.58 12.40
CA TYR A 71 8.15 -2.71 12.77
C TYR A 71 7.89 -2.02 14.11
N GLU A 72 8.83 -2.07 15.03
CA GLU A 72 8.84 -1.23 16.24
C GLU A 72 9.09 0.24 15.87
N ARG A 73 9.97 0.46 14.87
CA ARG A 73 10.25 1.76 14.26
C ARG A 73 10.30 1.59 12.75
N ASP A 74 9.73 2.56 12.04
CA ASP A 74 9.72 2.63 10.58
C ASP A 74 10.58 3.83 10.12
N ILE A 75 10.88 3.88 8.84
CA ILE A 75 11.58 5.00 8.17
C ILE A 75 10.66 6.19 7.91
N THR A 76 9.41 6.14 8.32
CA THR A 76 8.43 7.24 8.30
C THR A 76 7.74 7.33 9.64
N ALA A 77 6.93 8.37 9.84
CA ALA A 77 5.96 8.36 10.92
C ALA A 77 5.07 7.10 10.85
N PRO A 78 4.72 6.50 12.01
CA PRO A 78 3.97 5.26 12.02
C PRO A 78 2.53 5.42 11.55
N PHE A 79 2.01 4.42 10.86
CA PHE A 79 0.60 4.28 10.53
C PHE A 79 -0.12 3.51 11.65
N PHE A 80 -1.27 4.00 12.03
CA PHE A 80 -2.11 3.41 13.07
C PHE A 80 -3.40 2.87 12.50
N LEU A 81 -3.84 1.74 13.05
CA LEU A 81 -5.17 1.21 12.79
C LEU A 81 -6.17 1.92 13.71
N ASN A 82 -7.20 2.52 13.15
CA ASN A 82 -8.36 2.93 13.91
C ASN A 82 -9.12 1.67 14.33
N ARG A 83 -9.22 1.44 15.65
CA ARG A 83 -9.82 0.22 16.20
C ARG A 83 -11.35 0.24 16.20
N GLU A 84 -11.97 1.39 16.00
CA GLU A 84 -13.42 1.52 16.01
C GLU A 84 -14.03 1.03 14.68
N ASP A 85 -13.34 1.30 13.56
CA ASP A 85 -13.84 0.99 12.22
C ASP A 85 -12.85 0.17 11.37
N SER A 86 -11.70 -0.21 11.93
CA SER A 86 -10.65 -0.97 11.25
C SER A 86 -10.06 -0.27 10.02
N THR A 87 -10.02 1.06 10.01
CA THR A 87 -9.44 1.85 8.93
C THR A 87 -8.03 2.34 9.23
N ILE A 88 -7.29 2.72 8.18
CA ILE A 88 -6.02 3.44 8.25
C ILE A 88 -6.17 4.70 7.42
N THR A 89 -5.83 5.86 8.02
CA THR A 89 -5.93 7.15 7.33
C THR A 89 -4.98 7.21 6.13
N VAL A 90 -5.50 7.62 4.98
CA VAL A 90 -4.70 7.89 3.78
C VAL A 90 -3.98 9.23 3.98
N PRO A 91 -2.63 9.29 3.83
CA PRO A 91 -1.91 10.56 3.90
C PRO A 91 -2.39 11.57 2.85
N SER A 92 -2.52 12.84 3.23
CA SER A 92 -3.01 13.92 2.36
C SER A 92 -1.94 14.93 1.93
N GLY A 93 -0.68 14.71 2.30
CA GLY A 93 0.44 15.58 1.92
C GLY A 93 0.84 15.44 0.46
N VAL A 94 1.80 16.28 0.02
CA VAL A 94 2.35 16.24 -1.34
C VAL A 94 3.06 14.91 -1.61
N GLY A 95 2.98 14.41 -2.82
CA GLY A 95 3.55 13.12 -3.22
C GLY A 95 2.81 11.95 -2.55
N LEU A 96 3.52 11.14 -1.78
CA LEU A 96 2.93 10.06 -0.97
C LEU A 96 2.39 10.53 0.39
N GLY A 97 2.58 11.82 0.72
CA GLY A 97 2.12 12.41 1.97
C GLY A 97 2.87 11.92 3.22
N VAL A 98 4.07 11.37 3.05
CA VAL A 98 4.95 10.94 4.14
C VAL A 98 6.35 11.52 3.98
N GLU A 99 7.01 11.79 5.10
CA GLU A 99 8.41 12.21 5.16
C GLU A 99 9.29 11.04 5.59
N ILE A 100 10.49 10.97 5.04
CA ILE A 100 11.45 9.91 5.34
C ILE A 100 12.38 10.38 6.47
N ASP A 101 12.49 9.59 7.54
CA ASP A 101 13.54 9.71 8.54
C ASP A 101 14.87 9.21 7.94
N HIS A 102 15.62 10.13 7.35
CA HIS A 102 16.88 9.82 6.68
C HIS A 102 17.97 9.30 7.63
N ASP A 103 17.96 9.74 8.88
CA ASP A 103 18.93 9.29 9.88
C ASP A 103 18.67 7.81 10.22
N TYR A 104 17.41 7.47 10.46
CA TYR A 104 17.05 6.09 10.71
C TYR A 104 17.22 5.21 9.47
N LEU A 105 16.85 5.70 8.28
CA LEU A 105 17.10 4.99 7.03
C LEU A 105 18.58 4.66 6.85
N ASN A 106 19.48 5.61 7.11
CA ASN A 106 20.94 5.39 7.04
C ASN A 106 21.39 4.36 8.08
N ALA A 107 20.86 4.43 9.31
CA ALA A 107 21.21 3.50 10.39
C ALA A 107 20.83 2.04 10.09
N VAL A 108 19.74 1.80 9.38
CA VAL A 108 19.27 0.45 9.02
C VAL A 108 19.70 0.00 7.63
N THR A 109 20.43 0.83 6.89
CA THR A 109 20.91 0.50 5.54
C THR A 109 22.08 -0.49 5.61
N LEU A 110 21.87 -1.70 5.16
CA LEU A 110 22.89 -2.75 5.12
C LEU A 110 23.79 -2.64 3.88
N ARG A 111 23.28 -2.08 2.77
CA ARG A 111 24.01 -2.02 1.50
C ARG A 111 23.48 -0.89 0.63
N ARG A 112 24.39 -0.10 0.05
CA ARG A 112 24.08 0.91 -0.95
C ARG A 112 24.81 0.59 -2.26
N LYS A 113 24.15 0.78 -3.39
CA LYS A 113 24.73 0.69 -4.73
C LYS A 113 24.25 1.88 -5.54
N SER A 114 25.19 2.60 -6.16
CA SER A 114 24.92 3.64 -7.18
C SER A 114 25.12 3.05 -8.57
N PHE A 115 24.29 3.46 -9.53
CA PHE A 115 24.33 3.05 -10.91
C PHE A 115 24.68 4.23 -11.80
#